data_e64470bade7a96b22475ed10d2b4ba60
#
_entry.id   e64470bade7a96b22475ed10d2b4ba60
#
_cell.length_a   1.000
_cell.length_b   1.000
_cell.length_c   1.000
_cell.angle_alpha   90.00
_cell.angle_beta   90.00
_cell.angle_gamma   90.00
#
_symmetry.space_group_name_H-M   'P 1'
#
loop_
_entity.id
_entity.type
_entity.pdbx_description
1 polymer ?
#
loop_
_entity_poly.entity_id
_entity_poly.type
_entity_poly.pdbx_seq_one_letter_code
_entity_poly.pdbx_strand_id
1 'polypeptide(L)'
;MAKFPAFMTAFRLTAKAAIHTPLVFRAGLFSGEGLPWPSLEGIRDFARFAGIEDGAIRTALSRAKREGSLIAEADGTRSARYVLAPETFARGVAQIRADKRPEGFLLAVFSFSTPEQEERASVRALLKSYGFRKLAQNTYIHGRIETESLVTAIRDLGLERNFFLFTCPDIEDENLVARVLSLFDLESRRKELREYLKLLKDFLSEEVSRQAETGDQAAGDEFARRLLYAAAVHWERVESGEPPIPARHLPPGYAFGEIQAFYGRRLQEGRRAMLGYFKRVFEA
;
A
#
# COMPACT_ATOMS: atom_id res chain seq x y z
N MET A 1 17.42 21.38 -16.02
CA MET A 1 16.50 20.58 -15.20
C MET A 1 16.36 19.21 -15.85
N ALA A 2 16.77 18.14 -15.18
CA ALA A 2 16.56 16.79 -15.69
C ALA A 2 15.05 16.53 -15.79
N LYS A 3 14.55 16.06 -16.95
CA LYS A 3 13.17 15.66 -17.11
C LYS A 3 12.93 14.40 -16.28
N PHE A 4 12.06 14.49 -15.30
CA PHE A 4 11.62 13.29 -14.59
C PHE A 4 10.98 12.30 -15.57
N PRO A 5 11.22 10.97 -15.39
CA PRO A 5 10.51 9.95 -16.17
C PRO A 5 9.00 10.15 -16.12
N ALA A 6 8.30 9.76 -17.18
CA ALA A 6 6.84 9.93 -17.29
C ALA A 6 6.09 9.32 -16.08
N PHE A 7 6.56 8.18 -15.58
CA PHE A 7 6.02 7.54 -14.39
C PHE A 7 6.09 8.45 -13.15
N MET A 8 7.25 9.07 -12.87
CA MET A 8 7.40 9.97 -11.73
C MET A 8 6.61 11.27 -11.87
N THR A 9 6.34 11.69 -13.10
CA THR A 9 5.50 12.85 -13.38
C THR A 9 4.03 12.54 -13.15
N ALA A 10 3.57 11.35 -13.56
CA ALA A 10 2.20 10.89 -13.39
C ALA A 10 1.85 10.54 -11.94
N PHE A 11 2.82 9.97 -11.19
CA PHE A 11 2.61 9.44 -9.85
C PHE A 11 3.62 10.04 -8.86
N ARG A 12 3.34 11.26 -8.41
CA ARG A 12 4.20 11.94 -7.42
C ARG A 12 4.02 11.32 -6.03
N LEU A 13 5.14 11.06 -5.37
CA LEU A 13 5.14 10.59 -3.99
C LEU A 13 4.91 11.74 -3.00
N THR A 14 4.27 11.41 -1.89
CA THR A 14 4.24 12.27 -0.72
C THR A 14 5.57 12.20 0.05
N ALA A 15 5.92 13.24 0.80
CA ALA A 15 7.10 13.20 1.65
C ALA A 15 7.02 12.06 2.69
N LYS A 16 5.81 11.74 3.17
CA LYS A 16 5.56 10.61 4.08
C LYS A 16 5.93 9.28 3.41
N ALA A 17 5.44 9.02 2.20
CA ALA A 17 5.78 7.80 1.48
C ALA A 17 7.28 7.69 1.20
N ALA A 18 7.91 8.78 0.76
CA ALA A 18 9.34 8.81 0.46
C ALA A 18 10.22 8.50 1.68
N ILE A 19 9.83 8.88 2.90
CA ILE A 19 10.59 8.54 4.11
C ILE A 19 10.30 7.14 4.64
N HIS A 20 9.08 6.61 4.46
CA HIS A 20 8.71 5.32 5.01
C HIS A 20 9.11 4.14 4.11
N THR A 21 9.07 4.32 2.80
CA THR A 21 9.32 3.21 1.85
C THR A 21 10.68 2.50 2.04
N PRO A 22 11.83 3.19 2.10
CA PRO A 22 13.10 2.51 2.33
C PRO A 22 13.15 1.76 3.66
N LEU A 23 12.50 2.30 4.70
CA LEU A 23 12.43 1.70 6.03
C LEU A 23 11.59 0.40 6.02
N VAL A 24 10.44 0.42 5.36
CA VAL A 24 9.57 -0.76 5.22
C VAL A 24 10.27 -1.85 4.42
N PHE A 25 10.97 -1.50 3.34
CA PHE A 25 11.72 -2.46 2.53
C PHE A 25 12.88 -3.08 3.31
N ARG A 26 13.66 -2.25 4.01
CA ARG A 26 14.72 -2.75 4.91
C ARG A 26 14.16 -3.75 5.92
N ALA A 27 13.06 -3.40 6.56
CA ALA A 27 12.46 -4.21 7.60
C ALA A 27 11.78 -5.49 7.05
N GLY A 28 11.12 -5.41 5.90
CA GLY A 28 10.36 -6.52 5.33
C GLY A 28 11.18 -7.49 4.50
N LEU A 29 12.01 -6.99 3.56
CA LEU A 29 12.75 -7.81 2.60
C LEU A 29 14.19 -8.11 3.01
N PHE A 30 14.77 -7.28 3.86
CA PHE A 30 16.19 -7.34 4.23
C PHE A 30 16.42 -7.44 5.73
N SER A 31 15.42 -7.88 6.50
CA SER A 31 15.52 -8.01 7.97
C SER A 31 16.64 -8.95 8.43
N GLY A 32 16.97 -9.98 7.64
CA GLY A 32 18.03 -10.95 7.92
C GLY A 32 19.42 -10.55 7.42
N GLU A 33 19.56 -9.44 6.70
CA GLU A 33 20.83 -9.07 6.03
C GLU A 33 21.78 -8.24 6.91
N GLY A 34 21.45 -8.01 8.19
CA GLY A 34 22.28 -7.24 9.10
C GLY A 34 22.42 -5.74 8.77
N LEU A 35 21.59 -5.21 7.89
CA LEU A 35 21.62 -3.80 7.50
C LEU A 35 21.29 -2.90 8.70
N PRO A 36 22.05 -1.80 8.90
CA PRO A 36 21.67 -0.79 9.88
C PRO A 36 20.35 -0.10 9.49
N TRP A 37 19.75 0.60 10.42
CA TRP A 37 18.68 1.53 10.10
C TRP A 37 19.27 2.80 9.48
N PRO A 38 18.56 3.48 8.56
CA PRO A 38 19.12 4.62 7.85
C PRO A 38 19.36 5.81 8.76
N SER A 39 20.43 6.54 8.45
CA SER A 39 20.66 7.90 8.92
C SER A 39 19.69 8.89 8.25
N LEU A 40 19.70 10.15 8.69
CA LEU A 40 18.97 11.21 8.02
C LEU A 40 19.39 11.36 6.54
N GLU A 41 20.68 11.22 6.25
CA GLU A 41 21.19 11.37 4.88
C GLU A 41 20.75 10.19 4.00
N GLY A 42 20.73 8.97 4.54
CA GLY A 42 20.18 7.81 3.84
C GLY A 42 18.70 7.96 3.44
N ILE A 43 17.90 8.54 4.32
CA ILE A 43 16.48 8.87 3.99
C ILE A 43 16.43 9.98 2.93
N ARG A 44 17.27 10.99 3.03
CA ARG A 44 17.33 12.11 2.08
C ARG A 44 17.71 11.69 0.68
N ASP A 45 18.63 10.73 0.53
CA ASP A 45 19.06 10.27 -0.79
C ASP A 45 17.87 9.79 -1.64
N PHE A 46 17.06 8.91 -1.10
CA PHE A 46 15.87 8.44 -1.80
C PHE A 46 14.81 9.54 -1.96
N ALA A 47 14.58 10.33 -0.92
CA ALA A 47 13.55 11.38 -0.98
C ALA A 47 13.90 12.48 -2.00
N ARG A 48 15.18 12.84 -2.14
CA ARG A 48 15.66 13.76 -3.19
C ARG A 48 15.51 13.16 -4.58
N PHE A 49 15.81 11.87 -4.75
CA PHE A 49 15.52 11.15 -5.98
C PHE A 49 14.03 11.23 -6.33
N ALA A 50 13.15 11.09 -5.34
CA ALA A 50 11.70 11.23 -5.50
C ALA A 50 11.24 12.68 -5.75
N GLY A 51 12.15 13.66 -5.80
CA GLY A 51 11.84 15.07 -6.03
C GLY A 51 11.27 15.78 -4.81
N ILE A 52 11.50 15.26 -3.61
CA ILE A 52 11.03 15.85 -2.35
C ILE A 52 12.11 16.82 -1.81
N GLU A 53 11.71 18.04 -1.53
CA GLU A 53 12.59 19.06 -0.98
C GLU A 53 12.96 18.79 0.49
N ASP A 54 14.18 19.17 0.89
CA ASP A 54 14.72 18.96 2.23
C ASP A 54 13.83 19.52 3.35
N GLY A 55 13.15 20.64 3.11
CA GLY A 55 12.18 21.22 4.05
C GLY A 55 10.98 20.31 4.31
N ALA A 56 10.44 19.72 3.23
CA ALA A 56 9.34 18.78 3.31
C ALA A 56 9.76 17.47 4.00
N ILE A 57 10.99 16.99 3.75
CA ILE A 57 11.55 15.80 4.41
C ILE A 57 11.63 16.03 5.92
N ARG A 58 12.22 17.16 6.36
CA ARG A 58 12.34 17.50 7.79
C ARG A 58 10.97 17.60 8.47
N THR A 59 10.01 18.24 7.82
CA THR A 59 8.63 18.36 8.32
C THR A 59 7.96 17.00 8.45
N ALA A 60 8.10 16.12 7.44
CA ALA A 60 7.53 14.77 7.45
C ALA A 60 8.16 13.89 8.54
N LEU A 61 9.50 13.95 8.72
CA LEU A 61 10.21 13.23 9.80
C LEU A 61 9.77 13.71 11.19
N SER A 62 9.65 15.03 11.39
CA SER A 62 9.18 15.60 12.66
C SER A 62 7.76 15.14 12.97
N ARG A 63 6.88 15.14 11.97
CA ARG A 63 5.50 14.66 12.11
C ARG A 63 5.48 13.16 12.43
N ALA A 64 6.21 12.34 11.68
CA ALA A 64 6.27 10.89 11.88
C ALA A 64 6.77 10.50 13.29
N LYS A 65 7.76 11.23 13.82
CA LYS A 65 8.21 11.08 15.22
C LYS A 65 7.12 11.45 16.22
N ARG A 66 6.44 12.57 16.02
CA ARG A 66 5.36 13.01 16.90
C ARG A 66 4.15 12.08 16.88
N GLU A 67 3.85 11.50 15.73
CA GLU A 67 2.78 10.50 15.55
C GLU A 67 3.20 9.11 16.04
N GLY A 68 4.44 8.93 16.50
CA GLY A 68 4.97 7.66 16.97
C GLY A 68 5.18 6.60 15.90
N SER A 69 5.13 6.97 14.61
CA SER A 69 5.38 6.03 13.51
C SER A 69 6.86 5.77 13.23
N LEU A 70 7.73 6.71 13.65
CA LEU A 70 9.18 6.61 13.60
C LEU A 70 9.81 6.88 14.96
N ILE A 71 10.84 6.12 15.28
CA ILE A 71 11.70 6.30 16.47
C ILE A 71 13.08 6.73 15.98
N ALA A 72 13.67 7.71 16.66
CA ALA A 72 15.06 8.09 16.42
C ALA A 72 15.92 7.46 17.50
N GLU A 73 16.83 6.58 17.14
CA GLU A 73 17.76 5.92 18.05
C GLU A 73 19.16 6.50 17.89
N ALA A 74 19.85 6.72 19.00
CA ALA A 74 21.27 7.09 18.98
C ALA A 74 22.09 5.83 18.70
N ASP A 75 22.95 5.88 17.68
CA ASP A 75 23.84 4.77 17.31
C ASP A 75 25.25 4.86 17.95
N GLY A 76 25.39 5.72 18.94
CA GLY A 76 26.71 6.00 19.55
C GLY A 76 27.59 6.94 18.71
N THR A 77 27.16 7.34 17.53
CA THR A 77 27.77 8.37 16.71
C THR A 77 27.01 9.69 16.83
N ARG A 78 27.44 10.72 16.08
CA ARG A 78 26.72 12.02 16.06
C ARG A 78 25.40 11.98 15.25
N SER A 79 25.09 10.86 14.61
CA SER A 79 23.93 10.72 13.73
C SER A 79 22.86 9.83 14.38
N ALA A 80 21.62 10.27 14.37
CA ALA A 80 20.50 9.41 14.78
C ALA A 80 20.11 8.45 13.65
N ARG A 81 19.78 7.22 13.99
CA ARG A 81 19.18 6.23 13.10
C ARG A 81 17.65 6.28 13.23
N TYR A 82 16.96 6.08 12.12
CA TYR A 82 15.50 6.11 12.09
C TYR A 82 14.93 4.70 11.97
N VAL A 83 14.11 4.32 12.93
CA VAL A 83 13.52 2.99 13.05
C VAL A 83 12.01 3.11 12.92
N LEU A 84 11.38 2.17 12.22
CA LEU A 84 9.91 2.07 12.23
C LEU A 84 9.44 1.62 13.61
N ALA A 85 8.42 2.29 14.14
CA ALA A 85 7.74 1.79 15.33
C ALA A 85 7.18 0.38 15.07
N PRO A 86 7.22 -0.53 16.07
CA PRO A 86 6.80 -1.92 15.88
C PRO A 86 5.41 -2.09 15.26
N GLU A 87 4.45 -1.27 15.68
CA GLU A 87 3.08 -1.28 15.13
C GLU A 87 3.03 -0.82 13.68
N THR A 88 3.83 0.20 13.32
CA THR A 88 3.95 0.68 11.93
C THR A 88 4.61 -0.38 11.05
N PHE A 89 5.63 -1.03 11.58
CA PHE A 89 6.30 -2.16 10.93
C PHE A 89 5.34 -3.33 10.71
N ALA A 90 4.66 -3.79 11.76
CA ALA A 90 3.72 -4.91 11.69
C ALA A 90 2.61 -4.64 10.64
N ARG A 91 2.07 -3.41 10.62
CA ARG A 91 1.08 -2.97 9.64
C ARG A 91 1.65 -2.98 8.22
N GLY A 92 2.82 -2.41 8.00
CA GLY A 92 3.47 -2.38 6.68
C GLY A 92 3.78 -3.78 6.15
N VAL A 93 4.31 -4.69 7.00
CA VAL A 93 4.62 -6.08 6.62
C VAL A 93 3.35 -6.89 6.39
N ALA A 94 2.33 -6.75 7.25
CA ALA A 94 1.04 -7.41 7.06
C ALA A 94 0.44 -7.02 5.71
N GLN A 95 0.57 -5.77 5.33
CA GLN A 95 0.10 -5.24 4.08
C GLN A 95 0.86 -5.81 2.86
N ILE A 96 2.19 -5.93 2.93
CA ILE A 96 3.00 -6.58 1.86
C ILE A 96 2.64 -8.07 1.72
N ARG A 97 2.21 -8.72 2.81
CA ARG A 97 1.83 -10.14 2.85
C ARG A 97 0.36 -10.40 2.55
N ALA A 98 -0.49 -9.39 2.62
CA ALA A 98 -1.94 -9.49 2.43
C ALA A 98 -2.37 -9.67 0.95
N ASP A 99 -1.57 -10.36 0.16
CA ASP A 99 -1.75 -10.59 -1.27
C ASP A 99 -2.89 -11.57 -1.61
N LYS A 100 -3.84 -11.75 -0.71
CA LYS A 100 -4.98 -12.63 -0.97
C LYS A 100 -6.23 -11.80 -1.27
N ARG A 101 -6.58 -11.77 -2.57
CA ARG A 101 -7.91 -11.32 -2.95
C ARG A 101 -8.97 -12.10 -2.18
N PRO A 102 -10.09 -11.45 -1.85
CA PRO A 102 -11.18 -12.12 -1.18
C PRO A 102 -11.69 -13.30 -2.02
N GLU A 103 -11.97 -14.42 -1.36
CA GLU A 103 -12.56 -15.61 -2.00
C GLU A 103 -14.09 -15.51 -2.09
N GLY A 104 -14.71 -14.59 -1.33
CA GLY A 104 -16.14 -14.38 -1.27
C GLY A 104 -16.48 -12.97 -0.82
N PHE A 105 -17.73 -12.80 -0.42
CA PHE A 105 -18.28 -11.55 0.08
C PHE A 105 -18.64 -11.63 1.56
N LEU A 106 -18.65 -10.48 2.22
CA LEU A 106 -19.15 -10.27 3.55
C LEU A 106 -20.33 -9.30 3.48
N LEU A 107 -21.47 -9.72 3.98
CA LEU A 107 -22.67 -8.90 4.11
C LEU A 107 -22.79 -8.41 5.54
N ALA A 108 -22.87 -7.11 5.72
CA ALA A 108 -23.17 -6.48 6.99
C ALA A 108 -24.61 -5.97 6.96
N VAL A 109 -25.42 -6.44 7.89
CA VAL A 109 -26.83 -6.04 8.03
C VAL A 109 -27.02 -5.49 9.44
N PHE A 110 -27.75 -4.39 9.55
CA PHE A 110 -28.09 -3.86 10.88
C PHE A 110 -29.58 -3.47 10.96
N SER A 111 -30.14 -3.65 12.14
CA SER A 111 -31.53 -3.33 12.42
C SER A 111 -31.61 -2.50 13.71
N PHE A 112 -32.10 -1.30 13.58
CA PHE A 112 -32.33 -0.36 14.69
C PHE A 112 -33.77 0.09 14.71
N SER A 113 -34.32 0.27 15.89
CA SER A 113 -35.60 0.92 16.09
C SER A 113 -35.55 2.40 15.69
N THR A 114 -36.70 3.02 15.48
CA THR A 114 -36.81 4.36 14.87
C THR A 114 -36.09 5.51 15.61
N PRO A 115 -35.95 5.54 16.95
CA PRO A 115 -35.25 6.64 17.62
C PRO A 115 -33.71 6.59 17.53
N GLU A 116 -33.10 5.50 17.09
CA GLU A 116 -31.65 5.26 17.13
C GLU A 116 -30.95 5.78 15.86
N GLN A 117 -31.08 7.10 15.57
CA GLN A 117 -30.45 7.69 14.36
C GLN A 117 -28.93 7.86 14.50
N GLU A 118 -28.44 8.15 15.71
CA GLU A 118 -27.02 8.34 15.96
C GLU A 118 -26.25 7.02 15.83
N GLU A 119 -26.79 5.93 16.34
CA GLU A 119 -26.23 4.58 16.20
C GLU A 119 -26.14 4.16 14.73
N ARG A 120 -27.20 4.45 13.97
CA ARG A 120 -27.22 4.21 12.50
C ARG A 120 -26.13 5.00 11.78
N ALA A 121 -25.91 6.25 12.18
CA ALA A 121 -24.86 7.07 11.59
C ALA A 121 -23.47 6.51 11.92
N SER A 122 -23.26 6.12 13.17
CA SER A 122 -22.02 5.52 13.66
C SER A 122 -21.67 4.22 12.92
N VAL A 123 -22.65 3.30 12.79
CA VAL A 123 -22.44 2.04 12.03
C VAL A 123 -22.13 2.33 10.56
N ARG A 124 -22.83 3.27 9.93
CA ARG A 124 -22.56 3.63 8.53
C ARG A 124 -21.16 4.21 8.35
N ALA A 125 -20.73 5.10 9.26
CA ALA A 125 -19.40 5.68 9.24
C ALA A 125 -18.32 4.59 9.42
N LEU A 126 -18.54 3.69 10.38
CA LEU A 126 -17.66 2.56 10.64
C LEU A 126 -17.55 1.65 9.41
N LEU A 127 -18.67 1.17 8.86
CA LEU A 127 -18.67 0.31 7.68
C LEU A 127 -17.98 0.98 6.48
N LYS A 128 -18.20 2.28 6.28
CA LYS A 128 -17.53 3.06 5.24
C LYS A 128 -16.01 3.11 5.46
N SER A 129 -15.55 3.27 6.69
CA SER A 129 -14.10 3.30 7.01
C SER A 129 -13.42 1.95 6.76
N TYR A 130 -14.17 0.85 6.86
CA TYR A 130 -13.73 -0.49 6.48
C TYR A 130 -13.90 -0.81 4.98
N GLY A 131 -14.35 0.15 4.16
CA GLY A 131 -14.49 -0.03 2.71
C GLY A 131 -15.80 -0.70 2.25
N PHE A 132 -16.74 -0.97 3.15
CA PHE A 132 -18.04 -1.53 2.77
C PHE A 132 -18.80 -0.58 1.84
N ARG A 133 -19.52 -1.15 0.89
CA ARG A 133 -20.41 -0.43 -0.02
C ARG A 133 -21.87 -0.73 0.32
N LYS A 134 -22.72 0.29 0.23
CA LYS A 134 -24.14 0.15 0.51
C LYS A 134 -24.83 -0.62 -0.61
N LEU A 135 -25.38 -1.80 -0.31
CA LEU A 135 -26.09 -2.65 -1.25
C LEU A 135 -27.62 -2.37 -1.24
N ALA A 136 -28.17 -2.18 -0.05
CA ALA A 136 -29.58 -1.87 0.17
C ALA A 136 -29.75 -1.03 1.46
N GLN A 137 -30.99 -0.75 1.84
CA GLN A 137 -31.25 -0.13 3.13
C GLN A 137 -30.73 -1.02 4.26
N ASN A 138 -29.85 -0.46 5.12
CA ASN A 138 -29.23 -1.17 6.25
C ASN A 138 -28.39 -2.42 5.86
N THR A 139 -28.08 -2.61 4.58
CA THR A 139 -27.30 -3.74 4.08
C THR A 139 -26.07 -3.20 3.32
N TYR A 140 -24.92 -3.71 3.71
CA TYR A 140 -23.65 -3.32 3.13
C TYR A 140 -22.86 -4.56 2.70
N ILE A 141 -22.03 -4.42 1.69
CA ILE A 141 -21.23 -5.51 1.12
C ILE A 141 -19.77 -5.12 1.03
N HIS A 142 -18.90 -6.07 1.27
CA HIS A 142 -17.46 -5.99 1.08
C HIS A 142 -16.96 -7.34 0.55
N GLY A 143 -15.82 -7.39 -0.09
CA GLY A 143 -15.11 -8.65 -0.22
C GLY A 143 -14.74 -9.17 1.16
N ARG A 144 -14.49 -10.47 1.27
CA ARG A 144 -14.16 -11.09 2.54
C ARG A 144 -12.89 -10.50 3.10
N ILE A 145 -13.02 -9.84 4.25
CA ILE A 145 -11.92 -9.29 5.04
C ILE A 145 -11.77 -10.07 6.33
N GLU A 146 -10.67 -9.88 7.02
CA GLU A 146 -10.55 -10.29 8.40
C GLU A 146 -11.54 -9.50 9.27
N THR A 147 -12.44 -10.21 9.95
CA THR A 147 -13.60 -9.60 10.61
C THR A 147 -13.34 -9.21 12.06
N GLU A 148 -12.24 -9.66 12.66
CA GLU A 148 -11.96 -9.51 14.09
C GLU A 148 -11.95 -8.03 14.51
N SER A 149 -11.25 -7.18 13.78
CA SER A 149 -11.18 -5.75 14.08
C SER A 149 -12.53 -5.05 13.90
N LEU A 150 -13.31 -5.43 12.91
CA LEU A 150 -14.67 -4.90 12.71
C LEU A 150 -15.61 -5.32 13.84
N VAL A 151 -15.58 -6.60 14.23
CA VAL A 151 -16.40 -7.13 15.32
C VAL A 151 -16.05 -6.45 16.64
N THR A 152 -14.75 -6.24 16.90
CA THR A 152 -14.29 -5.50 18.08
C THR A 152 -14.83 -4.07 18.08
N ALA A 153 -14.70 -3.36 16.96
CA ALA A 153 -15.20 -1.99 16.85
C ALA A 153 -16.74 -1.89 17.03
N ILE A 154 -17.50 -2.87 16.52
CA ILE A 154 -18.96 -2.95 16.74
C ILE A 154 -19.28 -3.18 18.22
N ARG A 155 -18.50 -4.03 18.90
CA ARG A 155 -18.65 -4.29 20.34
C ARG A 155 -18.34 -3.04 21.17
N ASP A 156 -17.27 -2.33 20.83
CA ASP A 156 -16.87 -1.08 21.51
C ASP A 156 -17.95 0.02 21.39
N LEU A 157 -18.77 -0.06 20.34
CA LEU A 157 -19.93 0.81 20.15
C LEU A 157 -21.18 0.28 20.89
N GLY A 158 -21.16 -0.92 21.48
CA GLY A 158 -22.31 -1.54 22.15
C GLY A 158 -23.46 -1.98 21.22
N LEU A 159 -23.14 -2.25 19.93
CA LEU A 159 -24.14 -2.45 18.86
C LEU A 159 -24.26 -3.90 18.38
N GLU A 160 -23.66 -4.87 19.10
CA GLU A 160 -23.60 -6.28 18.68
C GLU A 160 -25.00 -6.92 18.48
N ARG A 161 -25.99 -6.48 19.27
CA ARG A 161 -27.35 -7.04 19.21
C ARG A 161 -28.10 -6.64 17.94
N ASN A 162 -27.68 -5.55 17.33
CA ASN A 162 -28.37 -4.94 16.19
C ASN A 162 -27.58 -5.10 14.89
N PHE A 163 -26.43 -5.79 14.92
CA PHE A 163 -25.50 -5.91 13.82
C PHE A 163 -25.23 -7.39 13.50
N PHE A 164 -25.34 -7.75 12.23
CA PHE A 164 -25.16 -9.10 11.75
C PHE A 164 -24.16 -9.14 10.60
N LEU A 165 -23.25 -10.09 10.66
CA LEU A 165 -22.30 -10.38 9.58
C LEU A 165 -22.58 -11.75 8.99
N PHE A 166 -22.70 -11.80 7.67
CA PHE A 166 -22.91 -13.03 6.92
C PHE A 166 -21.76 -13.20 5.92
N THR A 167 -21.15 -14.38 5.94
CA THR A 167 -20.20 -14.77 4.90
C THR A 167 -20.98 -15.34 3.72
N CYS A 168 -20.78 -14.79 2.53
CA CYS A 168 -21.34 -15.25 1.28
C CYS A 168 -20.17 -15.73 0.40
N PRO A 169 -19.98 -17.04 0.24
CA PRO A 169 -18.85 -17.56 -0.55
C PRO A 169 -18.97 -17.20 -2.02
N ASP A 170 -20.18 -17.14 -2.55
CA ASP A 170 -20.45 -16.67 -3.91
C ASP A 170 -21.85 -16.06 -4.04
N ILE A 171 -22.05 -15.31 -5.12
CA ILE A 171 -23.36 -14.79 -5.52
C ILE A 171 -23.72 -15.47 -6.85
N GLU A 172 -24.71 -16.34 -6.82
CA GLU A 172 -25.15 -17.10 -8.01
C GLU A 172 -26.02 -16.28 -8.95
N ASP A 173 -26.78 -15.31 -8.41
CA ASP A 173 -27.67 -14.45 -9.20
C ASP A 173 -26.87 -13.38 -9.97
N GLU A 174 -26.87 -13.52 -11.31
CA GLU A 174 -26.12 -12.62 -12.20
C GLU A 174 -26.57 -11.15 -12.10
N ASN A 175 -27.86 -10.87 -11.84
CA ASN A 175 -28.34 -9.50 -11.67
C ASN A 175 -27.84 -8.91 -10.37
N LEU A 176 -27.77 -9.70 -9.31
CA LEU A 176 -27.20 -9.27 -8.04
C LEU A 176 -25.71 -9.06 -8.16
N VAL A 177 -24.97 -9.94 -8.86
CA VAL A 177 -23.56 -9.74 -9.20
C VAL A 177 -23.37 -8.41 -9.92
N ALA A 178 -24.10 -8.17 -11.01
CA ALA A 178 -24.01 -6.92 -11.77
C ALA A 178 -24.28 -5.70 -10.89
N ARG A 179 -25.28 -5.78 -10.00
CA ARG A 179 -25.60 -4.72 -9.04
C ARG A 179 -24.45 -4.50 -8.04
N VAL A 180 -23.86 -5.57 -7.50
CA VAL A 180 -22.72 -5.47 -6.58
C VAL A 180 -21.53 -4.84 -7.29
N LEU A 181 -21.20 -5.30 -8.51
CA LEU A 181 -20.09 -4.77 -9.27
C LEU A 181 -20.27 -3.28 -9.62
N SER A 182 -21.50 -2.84 -9.86
CA SER A 182 -21.80 -1.42 -10.12
C SER A 182 -21.52 -0.48 -8.95
N LEU A 183 -21.39 -1.01 -7.73
CA LEU A 183 -20.99 -0.22 -6.55
C LEU A 183 -19.51 0.16 -6.54
N PHE A 184 -18.73 -0.49 -7.41
CA PHE A 184 -17.28 -0.29 -7.52
C PHE A 184 -16.96 0.14 -8.95
N ASP A 185 -16.49 1.30 -9.19
CA ASP A 185 -16.19 1.83 -10.53
C ASP A 185 -15.04 1.04 -11.21
N LEU A 186 -15.34 -0.23 -11.55
CA LEU A 186 -14.34 -1.18 -12.07
C LEU A 186 -13.82 -0.78 -13.44
N GLU A 187 -14.61 -0.10 -14.26
CA GLU A 187 -14.17 0.29 -15.61
C GLU A 187 -13.15 1.43 -15.55
N SER A 188 -13.39 2.46 -14.73
CA SER A 188 -12.38 3.51 -14.50
C SER A 188 -11.12 2.94 -13.86
N ARG A 189 -11.29 2.03 -12.91
CA ARG A 189 -10.16 1.37 -12.27
C ARG A 189 -9.35 0.51 -13.24
N ARG A 190 -10.00 -0.22 -14.12
CA ARG A 190 -9.36 -1.01 -15.19
C ARG A 190 -8.49 -0.14 -16.09
N LYS A 191 -9.01 1.03 -16.50
CA LYS A 191 -8.26 1.99 -17.34
C LYS A 191 -7.05 2.53 -16.60
N GLU A 192 -7.22 2.95 -15.35
CA GLU A 192 -6.14 3.44 -14.49
C GLU A 192 -5.03 2.41 -14.33
N LEU A 193 -5.37 1.15 -14.02
CA LEU A 193 -4.39 0.08 -13.85
C LEU A 193 -3.64 -0.24 -15.14
N ARG A 194 -4.29 -0.17 -16.29
CA ARG A 194 -3.64 -0.39 -17.59
C ARG A 194 -2.64 0.72 -17.92
N GLU A 195 -3.01 1.97 -17.67
CA GLU A 195 -2.10 3.10 -17.83
C GLU A 195 -0.92 3.00 -16.86
N TYR A 196 -1.20 2.69 -15.60
CA TYR A 196 -0.17 2.44 -14.60
C TYR A 196 0.81 1.36 -15.05
N LEU A 197 0.31 0.20 -15.50
CA LEU A 197 1.14 -0.91 -15.97
C LEU A 197 2.04 -0.52 -17.14
N LYS A 198 1.51 0.25 -18.10
CA LYS A 198 2.27 0.76 -19.24
C LYS A 198 3.45 1.63 -18.76
N LEU A 199 3.15 2.63 -17.94
CA LEU A 199 4.17 3.53 -17.41
C LEU A 199 5.18 2.83 -16.48
N LEU A 200 4.72 1.82 -15.72
CA LEU A 200 5.58 0.99 -14.88
C LEU A 200 6.56 0.16 -15.71
N LYS A 201 6.10 -0.45 -16.81
CA LYS A 201 6.95 -1.22 -17.72
C LYS A 201 8.04 -0.35 -18.35
N ASP A 202 7.72 0.87 -18.75
CA ASP A 202 8.68 1.83 -19.28
C ASP A 202 9.69 2.27 -18.19
N PHE A 203 9.21 2.52 -16.97
CA PHE A 203 10.02 2.98 -15.84
C PHE A 203 10.99 1.93 -15.32
N LEU A 204 10.56 0.66 -15.30
CA LEU A 204 11.35 -0.51 -14.90
C LEU A 204 11.66 -1.39 -16.14
N SER A 205 12.10 -0.77 -17.23
CA SER A 205 12.36 -1.48 -18.48
C SER A 205 13.49 -2.50 -18.34
N GLU A 206 13.54 -3.46 -19.27
CA GLU A 206 14.62 -4.47 -19.32
C GLU A 206 15.99 -3.84 -19.52
N GLU A 207 16.07 -2.73 -20.22
CA GLU A 207 17.31 -2.01 -20.43
C GLU A 207 17.88 -1.47 -19.11
N VAL A 208 17.02 -0.86 -18.25
CA VAL A 208 17.42 -0.38 -16.92
C VAL A 208 17.88 -1.53 -16.02
N SER A 209 17.19 -2.67 -16.06
CA SER A 209 17.57 -3.87 -15.30
C SER A 209 18.92 -4.41 -15.79
N ARG A 210 19.11 -4.53 -17.11
CA ARG A 210 20.35 -5.02 -17.70
C ARG A 210 21.56 -4.13 -17.39
N GLN A 211 21.39 -2.80 -17.43
CA GLN A 211 22.44 -1.86 -17.05
C GLN A 211 22.85 -2.03 -15.57
N ALA A 212 21.90 -2.31 -14.68
CA ALA A 212 22.21 -2.59 -13.28
C ALA A 212 23.00 -3.90 -13.06
N GLU A 213 22.91 -4.87 -13.99
CA GLU A 213 23.65 -6.14 -13.93
C GLU A 213 25.11 -6.04 -14.41
N THR A 214 25.47 -4.98 -15.12
CA THR A 214 26.85 -4.78 -15.63
C THR A 214 27.90 -4.57 -14.55
N GLY A 215 27.49 -4.38 -13.29
CA GLY A 215 28.38 -4.09 -12.17
C GLY A 215 28.66 -2.59 -12.01
N ASP A 216 28.09 -1.74 -12.84
CA ASP A 216 28.10 -0.29 -12.63
C ASP A 216 27.27 0.07 -11.41
N GLN A 217 27.95 0.62 -10.41
CA GLN A 217 27.33 1.00 -9.15
C GLN A 217 26.24 2.07 -9.34
N ALA A 218 26.48 3.05 -10.20
CA ALA A 218 25.54 4.13 -10.44
C ALA A 218 24.25 3.61 -11.09
N ALA A 219 24.37 2.71 -12.06
CA ALA A 219 23.24 2.02 -12.68
C ALA A 219 22.47 1.14 -11.67
N GLY A 220 23.20 0.43 -10.80
CA GLY A 220 22.60 -0.36 -9.72
C GLY A 220 21.81 0.49 -8.72
N ASP A 221 22.34 1.63 -8.32
CA ASP A 221 21.68 2.57 -7.41
C ASP A 221 20.45 3.21 -8.05
N GLU A 222 20.53 3.58 -9.31
CA GLU A 222 19.40 4.13 -10.06
C GLU A 222 18.27 3.09 -10.16
N PHE A 223 18.58 1.83 -10.47
CA PHE A 223 17.58 0.76 -10.52
C PHE A 223 16.95 0.50 -9.15
N ALA A 224 17.75 0.48 -8.09
CA ALA A 224 17.26 0.32 -6.72
C ALA A 224 16.29 1.45 -6.33
N ARG A 225 16.62 2.71 -6.63
CA ARG A 225 15.76 3.86 -6.37
C ARG A 225 14.46 3.79 -7.18
N ARG A 226 14.52 3.36 -8.44
CA ARG A 226 13.32 3.16 -9.28
C ARG A 226 12.41 2.07 -8.71
N LEU A 227 12.96 0.94 -8.25
CA LEU A 227 12.20 -0.12 -7.61
C LEU A 227 11.50 0.37 -6.33
N LEU A 228 12.22 1.11 -5.48
CA LEU A 228 11.64 1.70 -4.27
C LEU A 228 10.54 2.72 -4.61
N TYR A 229 10.77 3.55 -5.62
CA TYR A 229 9.76 4.51 -6.08
C TYR A 229 8.50 3.80 -6.59
N ALA A 230 8.67 2.81 -7.45
CA ALA A 230 7.57 2.00 -7.96
C ALA A 230 6.82 1.29 -6.84
N ALA A 231 7.51 0.80 -5.80
CA ALA A 231 6.91 0.19 -4.63
C ALA A 231 6.01 1.16 -3.85
N ALA A 232 6.51 2.38 -3.60
CA ALA A 232 5.73 3.40 -2.90
C ALA A 232 4.46 3.76 -3.67
N VAL A 233 4.58 3.97 -4.99
CA VAL A 233 3.44 4.27 -5.87
C VAL A 233 2.48 3.08 -5.94
N HIS A 234 3.01 1.86 -6.08
CA HIS A 234 2.22 0.63 -6.11
C HIS A 234 1.34 0.54 -4.86
N TRP A 235 1.94 0.76 -3.69
CA TRP A 235 1.22 0.78 -2.44
C TRP A 235 0.14 1.86 -2.40
N GLU A 236 0.50 3.12 -2.66
CA GLU A 236 -0.43 4.25 -2.55
C GLU A 236 -1.56 4.23 -3.59
N ARG A 237 -1.30 3.70 -4.79
CA ARG A 237 -2.23 3.82 -5.92
C ARG A 237 -2.84 2.51 -6.38
N VAL A 238 -2.13 1.40 -6.22
CA VAL A 238 -2.61 0.09 -6.69
C VAL A 238 -3.26 -0.67 -5.54
N GLU A 239 -2.52 -1.00 -4.50
CA GLU A 239 -3.02 -1.80 -3.40
C GLU A 239 -4.15 -1.10 -2.60
N SER A 240 -3.92 0.15 -2.17
CA SER A 240 -4.90 0.88 -1.36
C SER A 240 -6.19 1.25 -2.10
N GLY A 241 -6.14 1.31 -3.43
CA GLY A 241 -7.29 1.62 -4.29
C GLY A 241 -7.99 0.38 -4.84
N GLU A 242 -7.50 -0.82 -4.52
CA GLU A 242 -8.05 -2.04 -5.08
C GLU A 242 -9.42 -2.36 -4.48
N PRO A 243 -10.46 -2.53 -5.33
CA PRO A 243 -11.77 -2.88 -4.83
C PRO A 243 -11.75 -4.29 -4.22
N PRO A 244 -12.39 -4.47 -3.07
CA PRO A 244 -12.46 -5.75 -2.38
C PRO A 244 -13.46 -6.68 -3.07
N ILE A 245 -13.10 -7.19 -4.25
CA ILE A 245 -13.95 -8.06 -5.08
C ILE A 245 -13.19 -9.35 -5.38
N PRO A 246 -13.84 -10.52 -5.27
CA PRO A 246 -13.25 -11.79 -5.67
C PRO A 246 -12.76 -11.76 -7.13
N ALA A 247 -11.61 -12.37 -7.40
CA ALA A 247 -10.94 -12.32 -8.70
C ALA A 247 -11.83 -12.77 -9.87
N ARG A 248 -12.71 -13.77 -9.63
CA ARG A 248 -13.64 -14.31 -10.63
C ARG A 248 -14.70 -13.32 -11.13
N HIS A 249 -14.95 -12.25 -10.38
CA HIS A 249 -15.92 -11.21 -10.74
C HIS A 249 -15.26 -9.96 -11.35
N LEU A 250 -13.95 -9.96 -11.52
CA LEU A 250 -13.26 -8.84 -12.16
C LEU A 250 -13.46 -8.87 -13.69
N PRO A 251 -13.57 -7.70 -14.33
CA PRO A 251 -13.75 -7.65 -15.77
C PRO A 251 -12.52 -8.20 -16.52
N PRO A 252 -12.72 -8.78 -17.71
CA PRO A 252 -11.61 -9.24 -18.55
C PRO A 252 -10.55 -8.16 -18.77
N GLY A 253 -9.28 -8.55 -18.65
CA GLY A 253 -8.15 -7.64 -18.81
C GLY A 253 -8.00 -6.63 -17.67
N TYR A 254 -8.46 -6.95 -16.48
CA TYR A 254 -8.15 -6.22 -15.25
C TYR A 254 -6.69 -6.45 -14.87
N ALA A 255 -5.87 -5.40 -14.92
CA ALA A 255 -4.42 -5.53 -14.97
C ALA A 255 -3.73 -5.76 -13.60
N PHE A 256 -4.47 -5.85 -12.49
CA PHE A 256 -3.88 -5.94 -11.16
C PHE A 256 -2.91 -7.13 -11.00
N GLY A 257 -3.32 -8.35 -11.38
CA GLY A 257 -2.45 -9.53 -11.31
C GLY A 257 -1.22 -9.42 -12.22
N GLU A 258 -1.37 -8.79 -13.40
CA GLU A 258 -0.25 -8.55 -14.31
C GLU A 258 0.75 -7.55 -13.72
N ILE A 259 0.25 -6.50 -13.05
CA ILE A 259 1.08 -5.53 -12.34
C ILE A 259 1.88 -6.22 -11.24
N GLN A 260 1.22 -7.02 -10.40
CA GLN A 260 1.89 -7.74 -9.32
C GLN A 260 2.95 -8.72 -9.84
N ALA A 261 2.62 -9.49 -10.86
CA ALA A 261 3.57 -10.44 -11.46
C ALA A 261 4.78 -9.71 -12.09
N PHE A 262 4.55 -8.60 -12.79
CA PHE A 262 5.62 -7.79 -13.38
C PHE A 262 6.50 -7.17 -12.29
N TYR A 263 5.89 -6.50 -11.32
CA TYR A 263 6.62 -5.85 -10.23
C TYR A 263 7.38 -6.85 -9.36
N GLY A 264 6.76 -7.98 -8.99
CA GLY A 264 7.39 -9.04 -8.21
C GLY A 264 8.64 -9.61 -8.89
N ARG A 265 8.59 -9.84 -10.21
CA ARG A 265 9.74 -10.26 -11.00
C ARG A 265 10.87 -9.22 -10.97
N ARG A 266 10.54 -7.93 -11.19
CA ARG A 266 11.53 -6.84 -11.14
C ARG A 266 12.15 -6.68 -9.75
N LEU A 267 11.40 -6.90 -8.69
CA LEU A 267 11.93 -6.92 -7.31
C LEU A 267 12.95 -8.06 -7.11
N GLN A 268 12.68 -9.25 -7.64
CA GLN A 268 13.61 -10.39 -7.56
C GLN A 268 14.91 -10.09 -8.33
N GLU A 269 14.80 -9.59 -9.55
CA GLU A 269 15.94 -9.18 -10.38
C GLU A 269 16.76 -8.07 -9.69
N GLY A 270 16.09 -7.09 -9.11
CA GLY A 270 16.74 -5.95 -8.46
C GLY A 270 17.18 -6.16 -7.01
N ARG A 271 16.93 -7.34 -6.40
CA ARG A 271 17.26 -7.59 -4.98
C ARG A 271 18.73 -7.29 -4.65
N ARG A 272 19.66 -7.72 -5.52
CA ARG A 272 21.10 -7.48 -5.32
C ARG A 272 21.45 -5.99 -5.41
N ALA A 273 20.90 -5.27 -6.39
CA ALA A 273 21.09 -3.84 -6.55
C ALA A 273 20.56 -3.07 -5.33
N MET A 274 19.33 -3.40 -4.85
CA MET A 274 18.76 -2.78 -3.65
C MET A 274 19.58 -3.06 -2.39
N LEU A 275 20.08 -4.28 -2.20
CA LEU A 275 20.95 -4.60 -1.07
C LEU A 275 22.25 -3.79 -1.11
N GLY A 276 22.88 -3.67 -2.27
CA GLY A 276 24.06 -2.85 -2.48
C GLY A 276 23.80 -1.37 -2.20
N TYR A 277 22.69 -0.84 -2.70
CA TYR A 277 22.26 0.52 -2.45
C TYR A 277 22.04 0.78 -0.94
N PHE A 278 21.29 -0.09 -0.25
CA PHE A 278 21.05 0.07 1.19
C PHE A 278 22.33 0.00 2.03
N LYS A 279 23.27 -0.90 1.70
CA LYS A 279 24.57 -0.94 2.39
C LYS A 279 25.28 0.40 2.31
N ARG A 280 25.37 1.01 1.12
CA ARG A 280 26.06 2.31 0.95
C ARG A 280 25.34 3.46 1.65
N VAL A 281 24.04 3.54 1.47
CA VAL A 281 23.25 4.71 1.86
C VAL A 281 22.84 4.66 3.33
N PHE A 282 22.71 3.46 3.91
CA PHE A 282 22.35 3.31 5.32
C PHE A 282 23.58 3.24 6.24
N GLU A 283 24.74 2.81 5.73
CA GLU A 283 26.01 2.82 6.47
C GLU A 283 26.67 4.21 6.49
N ALA A 284 26.36 5.08 5.54
CA ALA A 284 26.83 6.46 5.50
C ALA A 284 26.14 7.32 6.58
#